data_bf3b0b8035b1166b2820a512af746dc8
#
_entry.id   bf3b0b8035b1166b2820a512af746dc8
#
_cell.length_a   1.000
_cell.length_b   1.000
_cell.length_c   1.000
_cell.angle_alpha   90.00
_cell.angle_beta   90.00
_cell.angle_gamma   90.00
#
_symmetry.space_group_name_H-M   'P 1'
#
loop_
_entity.id
_entity.type
_entity.pdbx_description
1 polymer ?
#
loop_
_entity_poly.entity_id
_entity_poly.type
_entity_poly.pdbx_seq_one_letter_code
_entity_poly.pdbx_strand_id
1 'polypeptide(L)'
;MTAPTRIAVLASGRGSNLQAILDAIAAGRLPAEVVGVFSDRPAAAALQRVGASLRWAHAPKEFDDRAAYEQALGDALAAAAPDWIVCAGYMRILGAA
;
A
#
# COMPACT_ATOMS: atom_id res chain seq x y z
N MET A 1 2.68 7.68 25.86
CA MET A 1 2.24 8.11 24.54
C MET A 1 2.20 6.90 23.59
N THR A 2 1.08 6.73 22.92
CA THR A 2 0.90 5.57 22.04
C THR A 2 1.48 5.86 20.67
N ALA A 3 2.21 4.90 20.09
CA ALA A 3 2.71 5.05 18.73
C ALA A 3 1.54 5.09 17.74
N PRO A 4 1.65 5.82 16.62
CA PRO A 4 0.61 5.82 15.60
C PRO A 4 0.40 4.42 15.02
N THR A 5 -0.83 4.13 14.61
CA THR A 5 -1.14 2.90 13.90
C THR A 5 -0.43 2.89 12.56
N ARG A 6 0.23 1.80 12.24
CA ARG A 6 0.98 1.67 10.99
C ARG A 6 0.08 1.08 9.92
N ILE A 7 -0.08 1.79 8.82
CA ILE A 7 -1.00 1.39 7.74
C ILE A 7 -0.22 1.17 6.44
N ALA A 8 -0.42 0.00 5.84
CA ALA A 8 0.01 -0.27 4.46
C ALA A 8 -1.22 -0.12 3.57
N VAL A 9 -1.08 0.56 2.44
CA VAL A 9 -2.18 0.80 1.51
C VAL A 9 -1.92 0.10 0.20
N LEU A 10 -2.89 -0.70 -0.25
CA LEU A 10 -2.86 -1.34 -1.56
C LEU A 10 -3.74 -0.51 -2.50
N ALA A 11 -3.18 -0.03 -3.59
CA ALA A 11 -3.89 0.85 -4.52
C ALA A 11 -3.49 0.54 -5.96
N SER A 12 -4.46 0.53 -6.87
CA SER A 12 -4.21 0.24 -8.29
C SER A 12 -4.52 1.40 -9.22
N GLY A 13 -5.15 2.46 -8.73
CA GLY A 13 -5.66 3.55 -9.54
C GLY A 13 -5.15 4.91 -9.14
N ARG A 14 -6.07 5.88 -9.10
CA ARG A 14 -5.73 7.27 -8.82
C ARG A 14 -5.30 7.53 -7.38
N GLY A 15 -5.74 6.70 -6.46
CA GLY A 15 -5.40 6.88 -5.06
C GLY A 15 -6.23 7.92 -4.34
N SER A 16 -7.47 8.18 -4.79
CA SER A 16 -8.33 9.14 -4.10
C SER A 16 -8.62 8.72 -2.66
N ASN A 17 -8.81 7.41 -2.43
CA ASN A 17 -8.99 6.90 -1.07
C ASN A 17 -7.71 7.02 -0.25
N LEU A 18 -6.55 6.81 -0.89
CA LEU A 18 -5.27 7.04 -0.24
C LEU A 18 -5.11 8.49 0.15
N GLN A 19 -5.48 9.42 -0.75
CA GLN A 19 -5.40 10.84 -0.45
C GLN A 19 -6.30 11.20 0.74
N ALA A 20 -7.50 10.63 0.82
CA ALA A 20 -8.38 10.86 1.95
C ALA A 20 -7.75 10.40 3.27
N ILE A 21 -7.05 9.26 3.25
CA ILE A 21 -6.32 8.77 4.43
C ILE A 21 -5.20 9.75 4.81
N LEU A 22 -4.41 10.17 3.83
CA LEU A 22 -3.31 11.11 4.06
C LEU A 22 -3.82 12.44 4.62
N ASP A 23 -4.93 12.94 4.08
CA ASP A 23 -5.54 14.18 4.55
C ASP A 23 -6.04 14.04 5.99
N ALA A 24 -6.66 12.92 6.32
CA ALA A 24 -7.14 12.67 7.69
C ALA A 24 -5.98 12.60 8.68
N ILE A 25 -4.87 12.01 8.29
CA ILE A 25 -3.67 11.95 9.13
C ILE A 25 -3.10 13.36 9.33
N ALA A 26 -2.97 14.12 8.26
CA ALA A 26 -2.42 15.48 8.31
C ALA A 26 -3.30 16.41 9.15
N ALA A 27 -4.61 16.21 9.13
CA ALA A 27 -5.55 17.01 9.89
C ALA A 27 -5.67 16.57 11.36
N GLY A 28 -4.98 15.51 11.74
CA GLY A 28 -5.03 15.00 13.11
C GLY A 28 -6.28 14.21 13.45
N ARG A 29 -7.10 13.86 12.45
CA ARG A 29 -8.33 13.08 12.67
C ARG A 29 -8.06 11.58 12.74
N LEU A 30 -6.92 11.13 12.23
CA LEU A 30 -6.55 9.72 12.19
C LEU A 30 -5.16 9.56 12.78
N PRO A 31 -5.03 8.95 13.97
CA PRO A 31 -3.72 8.76 14.61
C PRO A 31 -2.98 7.57 13.99
N ALA A 32 -2.51 7.75 12.77
CA ALA A 32 -1.87 6.68 12.00
C ALA A 32 -0.75 7.24 11.13
N GLU A 33 0.09 6.33 10.61
CA GLU A 33 1.07 6.69 9.60
C GLU A 33 1.00 5.67 8.47
N VAL A 34 1.20 6.13 7.24
CA VAL A 34 1.30 5.24 6.09
C VAL A 34 2.75 4.78 5.99
N VAL A 35 2.95 3.47 6.14
CA VAL A 35 4.29 2.88 6.12
C VAL A 35 4.66 2.30 4.76
N GLY A 36 3.72 2.24 3.84
CA GLY A 36 3.98 1.83 2.47
C GLY A 36 2.73 1.90 1.62
N VAL A 37 2.93 2.19 0.33
CA VAL A 37 1.88 2.16 -0.68
C VAL A 37 2.30 1.13 -1.72
N PHE A 38 1.48 0.12 -1.91
CA PHE A 38 1.78 -1.04 -2.73
C PHE A 38 0.82 -1.11 -3.89
N SER A 39 1.34 -1.30 -5.09
CA SER A 39 0.53 -1.35 -6.30
C SER A 39 0.99 -2.46 -7.23
N ASP A 40 0.02 -3.06 -7.94
CA ASP A 40 0.28 -4.00 -9.02
C ASP A 40 0.50 -3.27 -10.35
N ARG A 41 0.47 -1.93 -10.33
CA ARG A 41 0.66 -1.08 -11.51
C ARG A 41 1.74 -0.05 -11.22
N PRO A 42 2.95 -0.22 -11.77
CA PRO A 42 4.02 0.78 -11.56
C PRO A 42 3.66 2.19 -12.01
N ALA A 43 2.73 2.32 -12.96
CA ALA A 43 2.28 3.63 -13.44
C ALA A 43 1.09 4.21 -12.68
N ALA A 44 0.64 3.56 -11.59
CA ALA A 44 -0.53 4.04 -10.87
C ALA A 44 -0.30 5.44 -10.28
N ALA A 45 -1.26 6.34 -10.51
CA ALA A 45 -1.17 7.70 -10.02
C ALA A 45 -1.13 7.77 -8.50
N ALA A 46 -1.70 6.76 -7.81
CA ALA A 46 -1.66 6.68 -6.37
C ALA A 46 -0.23 6.76 -5.81
N LEU A 47 0.74 6.21 -6.53
CA LEU A 47 2.14 6.21 -6.08
C LEU A 47 2.72 7.62 -5.99
N GLN A 48 2.18 8.56 -6.76
CA GLN A 48 2.65 9.93 -6.76
C GLN A 48 2.22 10.71 -5.52
N ARG A 49 1.31 10.15 -4.73
CA ARG A 49 0.78 10.82 -3.54
C ARG A 49 1.68 10.67 -2.31
N VAL A 50 2.71 9.81 -2.41
CA VAL A 50 3.67 9.58 -1.32
C VAL A 50 5.09 9.68 -1.84
N GLY A 51 6.05 9.84 -0.94
CA GLY A 51 7.46 9.86 -1.30
C GLY A 51 7.95 8.52 -1.84
N ALA A 52 9.01 8.57 -2.61
CA ALA A 52 9.55 7.40 -3.28
C ALA A 52 9.90 6.26 -2.32
N SER A 53 10.34 6.57 -1.11
CA SER A 53 10.72 5.55 -0.12
C SER A 53 9.53 4.71 0.36
N LEU A 54 8.30 5.17 0.15
CA LEU A 54 7.10 4.46 0.57
C LEU A 54 6.45 3.66 -0.57
N ARG A 55 6.99 3.75 -1.78
CA ARG A 55 6.39 3.11 -2.96
C ARG A 55 6.93 1.71 -3.19
N TRP A 56 6.02 0.78 -3.39
CA TRP A 56 6.35 -0.55 -3.91
C TRP A 56 5.41 -0.83 -5.06
N ALA A 57 5.93 -1.03 -6.25
CA ALA A 57 5.09 -1.27 -7.41
C ALA A 57 5.77 -2.23 -8.38
N HIS A 58 5.08 -3.32 -8.66
CA HIS A 58 5.53 -4.30 -9.63
C HIS A 58 4.32 -4.88 -10.35
N ALA A 59 4.41 -4.99 -11.67
CA ALA A 59 3.37 -5.66 -12.43
C ALA A 59 3.48 -7.17 -12.23
N PRO A 60 2.35 -7.90 -12.10
CA PRO A 60 2.41 -9.36 -11.95
C PRO A 60 3.15 -10.05 -13.08
N LYS A 61 3.13 -9.50 -14.29
CA LYS A 61 3.85 -10.05 -15.44
C LYS A 61 5.37 -10.02 -15.30
N GLU A 62 5.90 -9.29 -14.34
CA GLU A 62 7.34 -9.27 -14.04
C GLU A 62 7.80 -10.55 -13.34
N PHE A 63 6.85 -11.37 -12.91
CA PHE A 63 7.12 -12.59 -12.16
C PHE A 63 6.73 -13.81 -12.99
N ASP A 64 7.32 -14.96 -12.67
CA ASP A 64 7.06 -16.20 -13.40
C ASP A 64 5.61 -16.63 -13.29
N ASP A 65 4.99 -16.43 -12.11
CA ASP A 65 3.60 -16.78 -11.90
C ASP A 65 3.02 -15.88 -10.81
N ARG A 66 1.72 -16.06 -10.56
CA ARG A 66 1.01 -15.29 -9.56
C ARG A 66 1.54 -15.52 -8.15
N ALA A 67 1.93 -16.76 -7.85
CA ALA A 67 2.45 -17.09 -6.53
C ALA A 67 3.75 -16.34 -6.24
N ALA A 68 4.62 -16.19 -7.24
CA ALA A 68 5.85 -15.43 -7.10
C ALA A 68 5.55 -13.94 -6.83
N TYR A 69 4.57 -13.37 -7.53
CA TYR A 69 4.14 -11.99 -7.29
C TYR A 69 3.60 -11.83 -5.88
N GLU A 70 2.72 -12.72 -5.45
CA GLU A 70 2.12 -12.65 -4.12
C GLU A 70 3.17 -12.82 -3.02
N GLN A 71 4.16 -13.66 -3.24
CA GLN A 71 5.27 -13.83 -2.29
C GLN A 71 6.07 -12.55 -2.15
N ALA A 72 6.40 -11.90 -3.27
CA ALA A 72 7.16 -10.66 -3.25
C ALA A 72 6.37 -9.54 -2.55
N LEU A 73 5.06 -9.45 -2.83
CA LEU A 73 4.20 -8.48 -2.17
C LEU A 73 4.11 -8.76 -0.66
N GLY A 74 3.93 -10.02 -0.29
CA GLY A 74 3.87 -10.43 1.11
C GLY A 74 5.15 -10.11 1.86
N ASP A 75 6.30 -10.36 1.25
CA ASP A 75 7.60 -10.05 1.85
C ASP A 75 7.76 -8.54 2.05
N ALA A 76 7.35 -7.74 1.08
CA ALA A 76 7.43 -6.29 1.17
C ALA A 76 6.49 -5.75 2.26
N LEU A 77 5.28 -6.30 2.36
CA LEU A 77 4.34 -5.93 3.42
C LEU A 77 4.89 -6.29 4.79
N ALA A 78 5.47 -7.48 4.93
CA ALA A 78 6.06 -7.90 6.20
C ALA A 78 7.22 -6.99 6.61
N ALA A 79 8.03 -6.56 5.65
CA ALA A 79 9.14 -5.66 5.91
C ALA A 79 8.66 -4.28 6.40
N ALA A 80 7.50 -3.82 5.93
CA ALA A 80 6.92 -2.57 6.38
C ALA A 80 6.31 -2.67 7.78
N ALA A 81 6.02 -3.89 8.23
CA ALA A 81 5.46 -4.18 9.56
C ALA A 81 4.21 -3.35 9.87
N PRO A 82 3.18 -3.39 9.02
CA PRO A 82 1.96 -2.63 9.27
C PRO A 82 1.09 -3.31 10.33
N ASP A 83 0.30 -2.50 11.03
CA ASP A 83 -0.76 -3.00 11.91
C ASP A 83 -2.02 -3.33 11.10
N TRP A 84 -2.25 -2.57 10.01
CA TRP A 84 -3.41 -2.73 9.15
C TRP A 84 -3.01 -2.66 7.69
N ILE A 85 -3.70 -3.44 6.86
CA ILE A 85 -3.57 -3.37 5.40
C ILE A 85 -4.91 -2.88 4.86
N VAL A 86 -4.88 -1.73 4.18
CA VAL A 86 -6.08 -1.10 3.63
C VAL A 86 -6.06 -1.25 2.12
N CYS A 87 -7.12 -1.83 1.57
CA CYS A 87 -7.26 -1.97 0.12
C CYS A 87 -8.05 -0.77 -0.42
N ALA A 88 -7.35 0.18 -0.99
CA ALA A 88 -7.94 1.43 -1.47
C ALA A 88 -8.03 1.39 -3.00
N GLY A 89 -9.02 0.70 -3.52
CA GLY A 89 -9.19 0.55 -4.96
C GLY A 89 -8.26 -0.48 -5.57
N TYR A 90 -7.79 -1.42 -4.78
CA TYR A 90 -6.95 -2.50 -5.29
C TYR A 90 -7.83 -3.53 -5.97
N MET A 91 -7.51 -3.86 -7.20
CA MET A 91 -8.38 -4.66 -8.07
C MET A 91 -8.12 -6.17 -8.02
N ARG A 92 -7.19 -6.60 -7.20
CA ARG A 92 -6.84 -8.01 -7.10
C ARG A 92 -7.35 -8.61 -5.81
N ILE A 93 -7.68 -9.91 -5.87
CA ILE A 93 -7.98 -10.68 -4.67
C ILE A 93 -6.65 -11.11 -4.08
N LEU A 94 -6.39 -10.73 -2.86
CA LEU A 94 -5.17 -11.14 -2.17
C LEU A 94 -5.28 -12.59 -1.73
N GLY A 95 -4.16 -13.27 -1.71
CA GLY A 95 -4.10 -14.60 -1.14
C GLY A 95 -4.44 -14.54 0.34
N ALA A 96 -4.89 -15.66 0.90
CA ALA A 96 -5.17 -15.75 2.33
C ALA A 96 -3.85 -15.55 3.10
N ALA A 97 -3.78 -14.50 3.84
CA ALA A 97 -2.58 -14.17 4.59
C ALA A 97 -2.93 -13.78 6.00
#